data_c5e9631b9d00bc274b51efb262caf4e0
#
_entry.id   c5e9631b9d00bc274b51efb262caf4e0
#
_cell.length_a   1.000
_cell.length_b   1.000
_cell.length_c   1.000
_cell.angle_alpha   90.00
_cell.angle_beta   90.00
_cell.angle_gamma   90.00
#
_symmetry.space_group_name_H-M   'P 1'
#
loop_
_entity.id
_entity.type
_entity.pdbx_description
1 polymer ?
#
loop_
_entity_poly.entity_id
_entity_poly.type
_entity_poly.pdbx_seq_one_letter_code
_entity_poly.pdbx_strand_id
1 'polypeptide(L)'
;MNKDMQNRYKIIKNIKLDYTTKRTILYLVIISSVSLFIRLYYFPFDIPLTHDAVGYFWYTIETNVLGYFPSEYPFPNTGWPMFLSLIFGVVDSNNFIDYMTIQRLTTIIISTLTIIPVYFLCKKFFNNSISLLGALLFAFEPHTIQNSILGLTDTLYIFLITIAFLLIQSSNKKLVYFSFVIAALSALVRYEGLLFLIVLTIIFFIRFRKESKVILKYILAFGIYVLALLPILLIRIHDTGDDGLISHIIGGAKVTTAIASSQSEISPDLTTFLINGFTNLIKYTGWTMLPYFFIITSIGTILGIKKKNPQYFYIIISIIILSIPSLYAYARDIQDTRYLLVLMPFFSILSLFLIDYILNKTNRRKLFFIIFIIIIFISSCTYLEIKKVDLEHEREAVTISQEVAKLTKVTNVYLPESKYLKTASIDNNFPIIKSNSISETITLNINNLSIIDFIKNNEENNLTHIVVDDNTESKSLKDLFVNDKKYPYLIKVFDSLEHGFKYHVKIYKIDYQQFTKDFN
;
A
#
# COMPACT_ATOMS: atom_id res chain seq x y z
N MET A 1 -39.00 42.80 3.12
CA MET A 1 -37.78 41.97 3.22
C MET A 1 -38.18 40.57 3.69
N ASN A 2 -38.06 39.59 2.81
CA ASN A 2 -38.70 38.26 2.89
C ASN A 2 -38.12 37.47 4.07
N LYS A 3 -38.95 36.75 4.87
CA LYS A 3 -38.53 35.90 6.01
C LYS A 3 -37.45 34.91 5.63
N ASP A 4 -37.40 34.46 4.38
CA ASP A 4 -36.35 33.58 3.86
C ASP A 4 -34.98 34.27 3.72
N MET A 5 -34.92 35.55 3.40
CA MET A 5 -33.65 36.30 3.40
C MET A 5 -33.12 36.52 4.81
N GLN A 6 -34.02 36.76 5.79
CA GLN A 6 -33.61 36.87 7.20
C GLN A 6 -33.09 35.53 7.76
N ASN A 7 -33.70 34.41 7.37
CA ASN A 7 -33.18 33.07 7.73
C ASN A 7 -31.85 32.74 7.05
N ARG A 8 -31.66 33.07 5.77
CA ARG A 8 -30.35 32.92 5.08
C ARG A 8 -29.29 33.82 5.70
N TYR A 9 -29.62 35.08 6.07
CA TYR A 9 -28.69 35.96 6.78
C TYR A 9 -28.35 35.46 8.19
N LYS A 10 -29.31 34.85 8.92
CA LYS A 10 -29.04 34.19 10.21
C LYS A 10 -28.16 32.96 10.09
N ILE A 11 -28.32 32.18 9.02
CA ILE A 11 -27.47 31.01 8.73
C ILE A 11 -26.04 31.46 8.39
N ILE A 12 -25.88 32.52 7.60
CA ILE A 12 -24.55 33.07 7.24
C ILE A 12 -23.88 33.79 8.42
N LYS A 13 -24.68 34.44 9.31
CA LYS A 13 -24.16 35.18 10.48
C LYS A 13 -23.70 34.27 11.63
N ASN A 14 -24.12 33.00 11.66
CA ASN A 14 -23.74 32.02 12.70
C ASN A 14 -22.49 31.16 12.36
N ILE A 15 -21.81 31.40 11.23
CA ILE A 15 -20.49 30.82 10.96
C ILE A 15 -19.39 31.78 11.46
N LYS A 16 -19.56 32.40 12.62
CA LYS A 16 -18.40 32.82 13.40
C LYS A 16 -17.87 31.55 14.08
N LEU A 17 -16.94 30.85 13.40
CA LEU A 17 -16.14 29.79 14.00
C LEU A 17 -15.61 30.31 15.34
N ASP A 18 -15.97 29.62 16.43
CA ASP A 18 -15.45 29.90 17.75
C ASP A 18 -13.91 29.93 17.73
N TYR A 19 -13.30 30.77 18.55
CA TYR A 19 -11.84 30.94 18.63
C TYR A 19 -11.10 29.60 18.81
N THR A 20 -11.65 28.71 19.62
CA THR A 20 -11.11 27.34 19.83
C THR A 20 -11.13 26.51 18.56
N THR A 21 -12.18 26.61 17.77
CA THR A 21 -12.32 25.92 16.48
C THR A 21 -11.34 26.46 15.44
N LYS A 22 -11.14 27.79 15.36
CA LYS A 22 -10.15 28.41 14.46
C LYS A 22 -8.71 27.94 14.78
N ARG A 23 -8.34 27.91 16.07
CA ARG A 23 -7.04 27.40 16.50
C ARG A 23 -6.84 25.93 16.16
N THR A 24 -7.88 25.11 16.35
CA THR A 24 -7.81 23.69 16.01
C THR A 24 -7.60 23.46 14.52
N ILE A 25 -8.34 24.19 13.67
CA ILE A 25 -8.14 24.13 12.20
C ILE A 25 -6.72 24.55 11.85
N LEU A 26 -6.22 25.65 12.42
CA LEU A 26 -4.84 26.11 12.18
C LEU A 26 -3.82 25.02 12.53
N TYR A 27 -3.94 24.39 13.69
CA TYR A 27 -3.03 23.30 14.08
C TYR A 27 -3.14 22.07 13.18
N LEU A 28 -4.36 21.69 12.73
CA LEU A 28 -4.52 20.62 11.76
C LEU A 28 -3.85 20.95 10.42
N VAL A 29 -4.01 22.18 9.94
CA VAL A 29 -3.33 22.63 8.73
C VAL A 29 -1.81 22.57 8.90
N ILE A 30 -1.27 23.05 10.02
CA ILE A 30 0.17 22.96 10.31
C ILE A 30 0.64 21.50 10.33
N ILE A 31 -0.04 20.61 11.05
CA ILE A 31 0.31 19.18 11.12
C ILE A 31 0.29 18.57 9.71
N SER A 32 -0.75 18.82 8.94
CA SER A 32 -0.89 18.28 7.58
C SER A 32 0.17 18.86 6.63
N SER A 33 0.48 20.14 6.71
CA SER A 33 1.49 20.78 5.87
C SER A 33 2.90 20.26 6.18
N VAL A 34 3.26 20.15 7.47
CA VAL A 34 4.57 19.59 7.88
C VAL A 34 4.66 18.11 7.49
N SER A 35 3.57 17.35 7.68
CA SER A 35 3.50 15.94 7.29
C SER A 35 3.64 15.76 5.77
N LEU A 36 3.00 16.63 4.97
CA LEU A 36 3.15 16.66 3.51
C LEU A 36 4.59 17.00 3.11
N PHE A 37 5.18 18.03 3.74
CA PHE A 37 6.56 18.44 3.47
C PHE A 37 7.55 17.29 3.72
N ILE A 38 7.42 16.55 4.83
CA ILE A 38 8.28 15.40 5.12
C ILE A 38 8.13 14.33 4.04
N ARG A 39 6.89 13.98 3.63
CA ARG A 39 6.65 13.01 2.57
C ARG A 39 7.29 13.42 1.25
N LEU A 40 7.18 14.70 0.89
CA LEU A 40 7.81 15.24 -0.32
C LEU A 40 9.32 15.31 -0.22
N TYR A 41 9.88 15.57 0.98
CA TYR A 41 11.33 15.58 1.20
C TYR A 41 11.97 14.20 0.99
N TYR A 42 11.29 13.12 1.43
CA TYR A 42 11.75 11.75 1.23
C TYR A 42 11.24 11.13 -0.08
N PHE A 43 10.54 11.88 -0.90
CA PHE A 43 9.97 11.39 -2.16
C PHE A 43 11.08 11.13 -3.20
N PRO A 44 11.14 9.91 -3.77
CA PRO A 44 12.12 9.60 -4.81
C PRO A 44 11.57 9.98 -6.19
N PHE A 45 11.72 11.24 -6.61
CA PHE A 45 11.25 11.76 -7.90
C PHE A 45 11.93 11.10 -9.11
N ASP A 46 13.13 10.63 -8.94
CA ASP A 46 14.05 10.11 -9.96
C ASP A 46 14.08 8.58 -10.04
N ILE A 47 13.31 7.90 -9.20
CA ILE A 47 13.25 6.44 -9.15
C ILE A 47 11.88 5.95 -9.61
N PRO A 48 11.79 4.98 -10.54
CA PRO A 48 10.53 4.34 -10.92
C PRO A 48 9.84 3.67 -9.74
N LEU A 49 8.56 3.34 -9.89
CA LEU A 49 7.84 2.50 -8.94
C LEU A 49 8.49 1.13 -8.83
N THR A 50 8.34 0.50 -7.65
CA THR A 50 8.91 -0.80 -7.34
C THR A 50 7.83 -1.76 -6.81
N HIS A 51 8.14 -3.06 -6.78
CA HIS A 51 7.26 -4.09 -6.23
C HIS A 51 5.86 -4.10 -6.87
N ASP A 52 4.83 -4.34 -6.07
CA ASP A 52 3.44 -4.37 -6.52
C ASP A 52 2.98 -3.06 -7.15
N ALA A 53 3.62 -1.92 -6.81
CA ALA A 53 3.26 -0.62 -7.35
C ALA A 53 3.48 -0.54 -8.87
N VAL A 54 4.50 -1.21 -9.41
CA VAL A 54 4.72 -1.32 -10.87
C VAL A 54 3.60 -2.13 -11.52
N GLY A 55 3.18 -3.24 -10.92
CA GLY A 55 2.07 -4.03 -11.43
C GLY A 55 0.77 -3.22 -11.47
N TYR A 56 0.45 -2.51 -10.40
CA TYR A 56 -0.71 -1.60 -10.38
C TYR A 56 -0.58 -0.44 -11.37
N PHE A 57 0.63 0.05 -11.60
CA PHE A 57 0.89 1.07 -12.62
C PHE A 57 0.50 0.59 -14.01
N TRP A 58 1.01 -0.57 -14.43
CA TRP A 58 0.69 -1.13 -15.73
C TRP A 58 -0.79 -1.48 -15.86
N TYR A 59 -1.35 -2.10 -14.83
CA TYR A 59 -2.79 -2.37 -14.79
C TYR A 59 -3.61 -1.07 -14.98
N THR A 60 -3.17 0.05 -14.38
CA THR A 60 -3.82 1.36 -14.54
C THR A 60 -3.68 1.91 -15.95
N ILE A 61 -2.47 1.86 -16.53
CA ILE A 61 -2.22 2.33 -17.90
C ILE A 61 -3.10 1.57 -18.89
N GLU A 62 -3.11 0.25 -18.78
CA GLU A 62 -3.92 -0.58 -19.68
C GLU A 62 -5.42 -0.35 -19.48
N THR A 63 -5.90 -0.29 -18.25
CA THR A 63 -7.30 0.07 -17.96
C THR A 63 -7.66 1.43 -18.57
N ASN A 64 -6.76 2.41 -18.51
CA ASN A 64 -6.99 3.75 -19.07
C ASN A 64 -7.03 3.72 -20.61
N VAL A 65 -6.14 2.96 -21.25
CA VAL A 65 -6.03 2.88 -22.71
C VAL A 65 -7.15 2.03 -23.32
N LEU A 66 -7.43 0.87 -22.72
CA LEU A 66 -8.40 -0.09 -23.23
C LEU A 66 -9.86 0.29 -22.91
N GLY A 67 -10.08 0.99 -21.79
CA GLY A 67 -11.42 1.32 -21.28
C GLY A 67 -12.14 0.15 -20.61
N TYR A 68 -11.46 -0.98 -20.38
CA TYR A 68 -11.94 -2.15 -19.64
C TYR A 68 -10.83 -2.75 -18.78
N PHE A 69 -11.15 -3.72 -17.91
CA PHE A 69 -10.16 -4.36 -17.04
C PHE A 69 -9.42 -5.48 -17.77
N PRO A 70 -8.09 -5.38 -17.97
CA PRO A 70 -7.31 -6.45 -18.58
C PRO A 70 -7.24 -7.69 -17.67
N SER A 71 -7.32 -8.89 -18.29
CA SER A 71 -7.36 -10.18 -17.59
C SER A 71 -5.99 -10.71 -17.14
N GLU A 72 -4.91 -10.15 -17.64
CA GLU A 72 -3.54 -10.68 -17.47
C GLU A 72 -2.94 -10.37 -16.10
N TYR A 73 -3.55 -9.46 -15.34
CA TYR A 73 -3.03 -9.06 -14.05
C TYR A 73 -3.52 -9.96 -12.92
N PRO A 74 -2.61 -10.52 -12.09
CA PRO A 74 -2.97 -11.40 -10.98
C PRO A 74 -3.60 -10.66 -9.79
N PHE A 75 -3.82 -9.35 -9.91
CA PHE A 75 -4.36 -8.53 -8.82
C PHE A 75 -5.89 -8.66 -8.72
N PRO A 76 -6.41 -9.10 -7.55
CA PRO A 76 -7.85 -9.20 -7.34
C PRO A 76 -8.55 -7.83 -7.25
N ASN A 77 -7.79 -6.79 -6.90
CA ASN A 77 -8.31 -5.48 -6.55
C ASN A 77 -8.35 -4.54 -7.75
N THR A 78 -9.54 -4.17 -8.20
CA THR A 78 -9.74 -3.24 -9.33
C THR A 78 -9.92 -1.78 -8.91
N GLY A 79 -10.26 -1.52 -7.66
CA GLY A 79 -10.60 -0.17 -7.19
C GLY A 79 -9.45 0.82 -7.27
N TRP A 80 -8.21 0.39 -7.04
CA TRP A 80 -7.05 1.25 -7.15
C TRP A 80 -6.71 1.59 -8.62
N PRO A 81 -6.53 0.62 -9.53
CA PRO A 81 -6.34 0.92 -10.95
C PRO A 81 -7.47 1.76 -11.55
N MET A 82 -8.72 1.46 -11.23
CA MET A 82 -9.88 2.25 -11.67
C MET A 82 -9.80 3.71 -11.19
N PHE A 83 -9.46 3.93 -9.92
CA PHE A 83 -9.32 5.27 -9.38
C PHE A 83 -8.16 6.03 -10.02
N LEU A 84 -7.02 5.39 -10.21
CA LEU A 84 -5.86 6.00 -10.86
C LEU A 84 -6.09 6.23 -12.35
N SER A 85 -6.81 5.37 -13.06
CA SER A 85 -7.09 5.53 -14.49
C SER A 85 -7.85 6.83 -14.77
N LEU A 86 -8.75 7.25 -13.85
CA LEU A 86 -9.42 8.55 -13.94
C LEU A 86 -8.43 9.73 -13.83
N ILE A 87 -7.39 9.59 -13.00
CA ILE A 87 -6.35 10.61 -12.85
C ILE A 87 -5.42 10.60 -14.07
N PHE A 88 -5.00 9.43 -14.52
CA PHE A 88 -4.12 9.28 -15.68
C PHE A 88 -4.79 9.76 -16.98
N GLY A 89 -6.12 9.64 -17.10
CA GLY A 89 -6.87 10.12 -18.26
C GLY A 89 -6.82 11.64 -18.47
N VAL A 90 -6.49 12.43 -17.43
CA VAL A 90 -6.34 13.89 -17.54
C VAL A 90 -4.88 14.34 -17.63
N VAL A 91 -3.94 13.40 -17.61
CA VAL A 91 -2.50 13.67 -17.72
C VAL A 91 -2.07 13.46 -19.17
N ASP A 92 -1.35 14.41 -19.72
CA ASP A 92 -0.74 14.32 -21.04
C ASP A 92 0.79 14.37 -20.92
N SER A 93 1.41 13.19 -20.89
CA SER A 93 2.86 13.02 -20.89
C SER A 93 3.25 11.80 -21.72
N ASN A 94 4.40 11.90 -22.38
CA ASN A 94 5.02 10.78 -23.11
C ASN A 94 6.09 10.06 -22.24
N ASN A 95 6.25 10.46 -20.98
CA ASN A 95 7.21 9.88 -20.05
C ASN A 95 6.46 9.07 -18.98
N PHE A 96 6.78 7.80 -18.86
CA PHE A 96 6.15 6.94 -17.84
C PHE A 96 6.52 7.33 -16.40
N ILE A 97 7.69 7.94 -16.17
CA ILE A 97 8.12 8.44 -14.85
C ILE A 97 7.16 9.51 -14.32
N ASP A 98 6.60 10.36 -15.21
CA ASP A 98 5.62 11.37 -14.81
C ASP A 98 4.34 10.71 -14.25
N TYR A 99 3.85 9.66 -14.89
CA TYR A 99 2.69 8.90 -14.41
C TYR A 99 3.00 8.15 -13.10
N MET A 100 4.19 7.56 -12.97
CA MET A 100 4.65 6.93 -11.73
C MET A 100 4.76 7.93 -10.60
N THR A 101 5.27 9.13 -10.89
CA THR A 101 5.33 10.25 -9.95
C THR A 101 3.92 10.66 -9.50
N ILE A 102 2.96 10.76 -10.43
CA ILE A 102 1.56 11.08 -10.13
C ILE A 102 0.90 10.01 -9.25
N GLN A 103 1.16 8.73 -9.52
CA GLN A 103 0.68 7.64 -8.67
C GLN A 103 1.18 7.80 -7.22
N ARG A 104 2.47 8.08 -7.01
CA ARG A 104 3.03 8.33 -5.67
C ARG A 104 2.49 9.62 -5.04
N LEU A 105 2.38 10.72 -5.79
CA LEU A 105 1.81 11.96 -5.28
C LEU A 105 0.36 11.76 -4.84
N THR A 106 -0.40 10.95 -5.58
CA THR A 106 -1.77 10.60 -5.21
C THR A 106 -1.82 9.90 -3.85
N THR A 107 -0.96 8.92 -3.61
CA THR A 107 -0.90 8.23 -2.30
C THR A 107 -0.43 9.16 -1.18
N ILE A 108 0.51 10.06 -1.43
CA ILE A 108 0.97 11.08 -0.47
C ILE A 108 -0.18 12.01 -0.07
N ILE A 109 -0.94 12.51 -1.04
CA ILE A 109 -2.07 13.40 -0.80
C ILE A 109 -3.14 12.67 0.02
N ILE A 110 -3.52 11.45 -0.35
CA ILE A 110 -4.52 10.65 0.37
C ILE A 110 -4.05 10.36 1.81
N SER A 111 -2.79 9.96 2.00
CA SER A 111 -2.21 9.73 3.34
C SER A 111 -2.26 10.99 4.20
N THR A 112 -1.96 12.15 3.62
CA THR A 112 -2.03 13.44 4.31
C THR A 112 -3.47 13.82 4.66
N LEU A 113 -4.42 13.61 3.74
CA LEU A 113 -5.84 13.85 3.99
C LEU A 113 -6.41 12.94 5.08
N THR A 114 -5.85 11.73 5.28
CA THR A 114 -6.26 10.80 6.33
C THR A 114 -6.07 11.35 7.75
N ILE A 115 -5.18 12.32 7.94
CA ILE A 115 -4.96 13.00 9.23
C ILE A 115 -6.25 13.64 9.75
N ILE A 116 -7.09 14.15 8.84
CA ILE A 116 -8.36 14.84 9.19
C ILE A 116 -9.37 13.87 9.82
N PRO A 117 -9.78 12.76 9.17
CA PRO A 117 -10.69 11.79 9.79
C PRO A 117 -10.11 11.14 11.04
N VAL A 118 -8.79 10.92 11.13
CA VAL A 118 -8.14 10.43 12.36
C VAL A 118 -8.34 11.43 13.51
N TYR A 119 -8.14 12.74 13.28
CA TYR A 119 -8.45 13.75 14.28
C TYR A 119 -9.91 13.67 14.76
N PHE A 120 -10.87 13.59 13.84
CA PHE A 120 -12.29 13.51 14.19
C PHE A 120 -12.65 12.23 14.94
N LEU A 121 -11.98 11.12 14.66
CA LEU A 121 -12.12 9.89 15.42
C LEU A 121 -11.59 10.06 16.86
N CYS A 122 -10.40 10.62 17.03
CA CYS A 122 -9.84 10.93 18.34
C CYS A 122 -10.77 11.86 19.14
N LYS A 123 -11.42 12.82 18.47
CA LYS A 123 -12.35 13.77 19.08
C LYS A 123 -13.62 13.11 19.64
N LYS A 124 -13.96 11.89 19.22
CA LYS A 124 -15.07 11.12 19.83
C LYS A 124 -14.79 10.74 21.29
N PHE A 125 -13.50 10.67 21.68
CA PHE A 125 -13.06 10.20 22.99
C PHE A 125 -12.41 11.29 23.84
N PHE A 126 -11.81 12.30 23.20
CA PHE A 126 -10.94 13.28 23.84
C PHE A 126 -11.27 14.71 23.44
N ASN A 127 -10.72 15.67 24.20
CA ASN A 127 -10.81 17.09 23.85
C ASN A 127 -9.94 17.44 22.64
N ASN A 128 -10.10 18.65 22.08
CA ASN A 128 -9.41 19.09 20.86
C ASN A 128 -7.87 18.94 20.97
N SER A 129 -7.25 19.32 22.11
CA SER A 129 -5.79 19.32 22.26
C SER A 129 -5.23 17.90 22.25
N ILE A 130 -5.88 16.96 22.94
CA ILE A 130 -5.48 15.55 22.95
C ILE A 130 -5.75 14.91 21.59
N SER A 131 -6.86 15.24 20.94
CA SER A 131 -7.19 14.73 19.59
C SER A 131 -6.18 15.16 18.53
N LEU A 132 -5.61 16.36 18.66
CA LEU A 132 -4.51 16.82 17.79
C LEU A 132 -3.24 15.99 17.98
N LEU A 133 -2.95 15.50 19.22
CA LEU A 133 -1.84 14.56 19.42
C LEU A 133 -2.07 13.21 18.73
N GLY A 134 -3.31 12.71 18.72
CA GLY A 134 -3.64 11.49 17.97
C GLY A 134 -3.45 11.65 16.45
N ALA A 135 -3.88 12.80 15.92
CA ALA A 135 -3.65 13.15 14.53
C ALA A 135 -2.14 13.27 14.23
N LEU A 136 -1.37 13.84 15.15
CA LEU A 136 0.09 13.98 15.05
C LEU A 136 0.79 12.62 15.11
N LEU A 137 0.39 11.71 16.01
CA LEU A 137 0.92 10.35 16.06
C LEU A 137 0.75 9.62 14.72
N PHE A 138 -0.43 9.70 14.12
CA PHE A 138 -0.68 9.13 12.79
C PHE A 138 0.12 9.83 11.69
N ALA A 139 0.15 11.16 11.70
CA ALA A 139 0.81 11.98 10.67
C ALA A 139 2.31 11.71 10.53
N PHE A 140 2.96 11.44 11.68
CA PHE A 140 4.42 11.24 11.79
C PHE A 140 4.79 9.79 12.12
N GLU A 141 3.87 8.84 11.96
CA GLU A 141 4.22 7.43 12.02
C GLU A 141 5.07 7.07 10.78
N PRO A 142 6.33 6.65 10.95
CA PRO A 142 7.28 6.60 9.83
C PRO A 142 6.98 5.49 8.81
N HIS A 143 6.40 4.35 9.21
CA HIS A 143 6.01 3.30 8.27
C HIS A 143 4.81 3.76 7.40
N THR A 144 3.88 4.55 7.98
CA THR A 144 2.80 5.17 7.22
C THR A 144 3.33 6.21 6.22
N ILE A 145 4.36 6.98 6.62
CA ILE A 145 5.05 7.91 5.70
C ILE A 145 5.72 7.12 4.58
N GLN A 146 6.55 6.13 4.91
CA GLN A 146 7.26 5.29 3.95
C GLN A 146 6.29 4.61 2.98
N ASN A 147 5.22 4.01 3.47
CA ASN A 147 4.21 3.38 2.62
C ASN A 147 3.53 4.38 1.67
N SER A 148 3.31 5.61 2.11
CA SER A 148 2.66 6.64 1.29
C SER A 148 3.49 7.08 0.08
N ILE A 149 4.81 6.88 0.09
CA ILE A 149 5.69 7.20 -1.05
C ILE A 149 5.89 6.04 -2.02
N LEU A 150 5.31 4.87 -1.74
CA LEU A 150 5.43 3.68 -2.60
C LEU A 150 4.45 3.67 -3.77
N GLY A 151 3.34 4.43 -3.71
CA GLY A 151 2.31 4.41 -4.76
C GLY A 151 1.36 3.21 -4.69
N LEU A 152 1.12 2.64 -3.49
CA LEU A 152 0.36 1.41 -3.26
C LEU A 152 -1.10 1.68 -2.84
N THR A 153 -1.91 0.62 -2.87
CA THR A 153 -3.33 0.60 -2.52
C THR A 153 -3.61 0.96 -1.06
N ASP A 154 -2.66 0.70 -0.16
CA ASP A 154 -2.84 0.77 1.29
C ASP A 154 -3.32 2.14 1.77
N THR A 155 -2.80 3.22 1.21
CA THR A 155 -3.16 4.59 1.63
C THR A 155 -4.62 4.92 1.37
N LEU A 156 -5.15 4.55 0.20
CA LEU A 156 -6.57 4.74 -0.13
C LEU A 156 -7.44 3.83 0.74
N TYR A 157 -7.02 2.60 0.96
CA TYR A 157 -7.71 1.65 1.82
C TYR A 157 -7.83 2.17 3.26
N ILE A 158 -6.72 2.62 3.88
CA ILE A 158 -6.69 3.19 5.23
C ILE A 158 -7.61 4.42 5.32
N PHE A 159 -7.58 5.29 4.33
CA PHE A 159 -8.43 6.47 4.26
C PHE A 159 -9.92 6.10 4.26
N LEU A 160 -10.32 5.18 3.37
CA LEU A 160 -11.71 4.74 3.25
C LEU A 160 -12.21 4.04 4.53
N ILE A 161 -11.43 3.11 5.10
CA ILE A 161 -11.75 2.45 6.38
C ILE A 161 -11.92 3.49 7.50
N THR A 162 -11.01 4.45 7.59
CA THR A 162 -11.05 5.50 8.62
C THR A 162 -12.29 6.37 8.49
N ILE A 163 -12.66 6.77 7.27
CA ILE A 163 -13.89 7.52 7.00
C ILE A 163 -15.13 6.68 7.31
N ALA A 164 -15.21 5.46 6.81
CA ALA A 164 -16.36 4.59 7.05
C ALA A 164 -16.58 4.36 8.56
N PHE A 165 -15.50 4.14 9.32
CA PHE A 165 -15.55 4.00 10.78
C PHE A 165 -15.97 5.30 11.48
N LEU A 166 -15.60 6.46 10.97
CA LEU A 166 -16.06 7.75 11.48
C LEU A 166 -17.56 7.96 11.21
N LEU A 167 -18.01 7.64 9.99
CA LEU A 167 -19.38 7.85 9.53
C LEU A 167 -20.38 6.93 10.22
N ILE A 168 -20.04 5.65 10.45
CA ILE A 168 -20.91 4.71 11.18
C ILE A 168 -21.23 5.21 12.60
N GLN A 169 -20.36 6.04 13.18
CA GLN A 169 -20.53 6.64 14.49
C GLN A 169 -21.22 8.02 14.47
N SER A 170 -21.68 8.49 13.30
CA SER A 170 -22.37 9.78 13.18
C SER A 170 -23.76 9.76 13.79
N SER A 171 -24.21 10.88 14.38
CA SER A 171 -25.62 11.07 14.80
C SER A 171 -26.58 11.20 13.61
N ASN A 172 -26.08 11.61 12.45
CA ASN A 172 -26.88 11.72 11.23
C ASN A 172 -27.04 10.35 10.57
N LYS A 173 -28.26 9.84 10.49
CA LYS A 173 -28.58 8.53 9.89
C LYS A 173 -28.14 8.41 8.42
N LYS A 174 -28.21 9.49 7.64
CA LYS A 174 -27.76 9.46 6.23
C LYS A 174 -26.26 9.13 6.15
N LEU A 175 -25.44 9.70 7.04
CA LEU A 175 -24.01 9.41 7.10
C LEU A 175 -23.73 7.97 7.56
N VAL A 176 -24.58 7.40 8.42
CA VAL A 176 -24.49 5.99 8.80
C VAL A 176 -24.72 5.08 7.59
N TYR A 177 -25.72 5.32 6.76
CA TYR A 177 -25.93 4.55 5.53
C TYR A 177 -24.80 4.78 4.52
N PHE A 178 -24.30 6.02 4.41
CA PHE A 178 -23.18 6.33 3.53
C PHE A 178 -21.88 5.64 3.95
N SER A 179 -21.72 5.26 5.24
CA SER A 179 -20.57 4.46 5.67
C SER A 179 -20.48 3.11 4.97
N PHE A 180 -21.63 2.52 4.59
CA PHE A 180 -21.66 1.26 3.84
C PHE A 180 -21.21 1.42 2.38
N VAL A 181 -21.50 2.57 1.75
CA VAL A 181 -20.93 2.91 0.43
C VAL A 181 -19.41 3.00 0.51
N ILE A 182 -18.88 3.73 1.49
CA ILE A 182 -17.43 3.90 1.66
C ILE A 182 -16.76 2.56 1.98
N ALA A 183 -17.39 1.69 2.78
CA ALA A 183 -16.88 0.34 3.04
C ALA A 183 -16.89 -0.53 1.78
N ALA A 184 -17.88 -0.42 0.92
CA ALA A 184 -17.91 -1.10 -0.38
C ALA A 184 -16.74 -0.65 -1.26
N LEU A 185 -16.49 0.66 -1.35
CA LEU A 185 -15.33 1.19 -2.07
C LEU A 185 -14.01 0.69 -1.49
N SER A 186 -13.89 0.56 -0.15
CA SER A 186 -12.69 0.00 0.47
C SER A 186 -12.45 -1.46 0.08
N ALA A 187 -13.51 -2.24 -0.10
CA ALA A 187 -13.41 -3.63 -0.55
C ALA A 187 -12.94 -3.74 -2.01
N LEU A 188 -13.34 -2.80 -2.88
CA LEU A 188 -12.83 -2.74 -4.26
C LEU A 188 -11.34 -2.39 -4.30
N VAL A 189 -10.86 -1.54 -3.36
CA VAL A 189 -9.43 -1.17 -3.28
C VAL A 189 -8.58 -2.30 -2.72
N ARG A 190 -9.09 -3.01 -1.70
CA ARG A 190 -8.45 -4.21 -1.11
C ARG A 190 -9.54 -5.18 -0.65
N TYR A 191 -9.46 -6.44 -1.09
CA TYR A 191 -10.47 -7.46 -0.76
C TYR A 191 -10.65 -7.67 0.76
N GLU A 192 -9.63 -7.36 1.58
CA GLU A 192 -9.71 -7.37 3.04
C GLU A 192 -10.77 -6.40 3.58
N GLY A 193 -11.14 -5.39 2.80
CA GLY A 193 -12.24 -4.47 3.12
C GLY A 193 -13.61 -5.15 3.24
N LEU A 194 -13.79 -6.37 2.68
CA LEU A 194 -15.00 -7.18 2.92
C LEU A 194 -15.18 -7.53 4.40
N LEU A 195 -14.08 -7.75 5.14
CA LEU A 195 -14.14 -8.03 6.57
C LEU A 195 -14.63 -6.80 7.37
N PHE A 196 -14.41 -5.60 6.84
CA PHE A 196 -14.89 -4.39 7.50
C PHE A 196 -16.42 -4.28 7.51
N LEU A 197 -17.12 -4.93 6.58
CA LEU A 197 -18.58 -5.07 6.63
C LEU A 197 -19.04 -5.75 7.93
N ILE A 198 -18.28 -6.73 8.44
CA ILE A 198 -18.59 -7.40 9.71
C ILE A 198 -18.50 -6.39 10.86
N VAL A 199 -17.47 -5.54 10.85
CA VAL A 199 -17.33 -4.45 11.84
C VAL A 199 -18.53 -3.52 11.80
N LEU A 200 -18.91 -3.05 10.61
CA LEU A 200 -20.06 -2.15 10.43
C LEU A 200 -21.37 -2.82 10.89
N THR A 201 -21.55 -4.11 10.59
CA THR A 201 -22.71 -4.90 11.01
C THR A 201 -22.84 -4.94 12.53
N ILE A 202 -21.76 -5.30 13.22
CA ILE A 202 -21.74 -5.39 14.68
C ILE A 202 -22.03 -4.01 15.31
N ILE A 203 -21.38 -2.96 14.83
CA ILE A 203 -21.60 -1.59 15.34
C ILE A 203 -23.02 -1.15 15.07
N PHE A 204 -23.56 -1.44 13.87
CA PHE A 204 -24.92 -1.08 13.49
C PHE A 204 -25.94 -1.68 14.46
N PHE A 205 -25.88 -3.02 14.71
CA PHE A 205 -26.81 -3.68 15.62
C PHE A 205 -26.66 -3.24 17.08
N ILE A 206 -25.45 -3.02 17.58
CA ILE A 206 -25.25 -2.51 18.94
C ILE A 206 -25.88 -1.12 19.09
N ARG A 207 -25.67 -0.29 18.09
CA ARG A 207 -26.08 1.12 18.13
C ARG A 207 -27.59 1.30 17.97
N PHE A 208 -28.19 0.57 17.06
CA PHE A 208 -29.61 0.70 16.71
C PHE A 208 -30.50 -0.36 17.35
N ARG A 209 -30.00 -1.18 18.29
CA ARG A 209 -30.73 -2.29 18.95
C ARG A 209 -32.09 -1.92 19.53
N LYS A 210 -32.28 -0.65 19.93
CA LYS A 210 -33.53 -0.15 20.54
C LYS A 210 -34.49 0.45 19.50
N GLU A 211 -34.08 0.57 18.25
CA GLU A 211 -34.93 1.15 17.21
C GLU A 211 -35.91 0.10 16.66
N SER A 212 -37.15 0.53 16.34
CA SER A 212 -38.11 -0.32 15.63
C SER A 212 -37.58 -0.67 14.23
N LYS A 213 -37.88 -1.89 13.77
CA LYS A 213 -37.53 -2.39 12.43
C LYS A 213 -36.02 -2.33 12.14
N VAL A 214 -35.15 -2.60 13.15
CA VAL A 214 -33.70 -2.53 12.99
C VAL A 214 -33.19 -3.48 11.89
N ILE A 215 -33.80 -4.67 11.76
CA ILE A 215 -33.43 -5.64 10.72
C ILE A 215 -33.71 -5.05 9.33
N LEU A 216 -34.86 -4.44 9.10
CA LEU A 216 -35.19 -3.81 7.81
C LEU A 216 -34.24 -2.65 7.47
N LYS A 217 -33.87 -1.86 8.48
CA LYS A 217 -32.88 -0.77 8.33
C LYS A 217 -31.49 -1.32 7.99
N TYR A 218 -31.12 -2.47 8.58
CA TYR A 218 -29.87 -3.14 8.24
C TYR A 218 -29.90 -3.72 6.82
N ILE A 219 -31.02 -4.36 6.41
CA ILE A 219 -31.18 -4.86 5.04
C ILE A 219 -31.02 -3.70 4.03
N LEU A 220 -31.57 -2.52 4.34
CA LEU A 220 -31.37 -1.33 3.51
C LEU A 220 -29.88 -0.92 3.45
N ALA A 221 -29.18 -0.90 4.61
CA ALA A 221 -27.77 -0.55 4.66
C ALA A 221 -26.88 -1.57 3.89
N PHE A 222 -27.18 -2.86 4.07
CA PHE A 222 -26.53 -3.94 3.33
C PHE A 222 -26.84 -3.88 1.82
N GLY A 223 -28.09 -3.58 1.46
CA GLY A 223 -28.46 -3.36 0.05
C GLY A 223 -27.70 -2.22 -0.59
N ILE A 224 -27.49 -1.11 0.12
CA ILE A 224 -26.67 0.02 -0.33
C ILE A 224 -25.20 -0.43 -0.54
N TYR A 225 -24.66 -1.24 0.37
CA TYR A 225 -23.31 -1.81 0.22
C TYR A 225 -23.19 -2.67 -1.05
N VAL A 226 -24.15 -3.57 -1.26
CA VAL A 226 -24.17 -4.45 -2.46
C VAL A 226 -24.33 -3.62 -3.72
N LEU A 227 -25.25 -2.64 -3.75
CA LEU A 227 -25.47 -1.75 -4.90
C LEU A 227 -24.22 -0.93 -5.25
N ALA A 228 -23.39 -0.58 -4.28
CA ALA A 228 -22.14 0.13 -4.53
C ALA A 228 -21.02 -0.78 -5.11
N LEU A 229 -21.02 -2.08 -4.75
CA LEU A 229 -20.06 -3.07 -5.27
C LEU A 229 -20.45 -3.64 -6.62
N LEU A 230 -21.72 -3.98 -6.79
CA LEU A 230 -22.23 -4.81 -7.86
C LEU A 230 -21.86 -4.33 -9.27
N PRO A 231 -21.96 -3.03 -9.61
CA PRO A 231 -21.62 -2.58 -10.97
C PRO A 231 -20.18 -2.91 -11.35
N ILE A 232 -19.24 -2.66 -10.44
CA ILE A 232 -17.81 -2.89 -10.71
C ILE A 232 -17.50 -4.39 -10.76
N LEU A 233 -18.12 -5.20 -9.90
CA LEU A 233 -17.96 -6.65 -9.94
C LEU A 233 -18.49 -7.23 -11.26
N LEU A 234 -19.66 -6.77 -11.75
CA LEU A 234 -20.22 -7.24 -13.01
C LEU A 234 -19.35 -6.86 -14.21
N ILE A 235 -18.82 -5.64 -14.25
CA ILE A 235 -17.87 -5.22 -15.28
C ILE A 235 -16.63 -6.12 -15.23
N ARG A 236 -16.05 -6.33 -14.05
CA ARG A 236 -14.88 -7.18 -13.90
C ARG A 236 -15.15 -8.62 -14.35
N ILE A 237 -16.26 -9.24 -13.91
CA ILE A 237 -16.64 -10.60 -14.36
C ILE A 237 -16.77 -10.67 -15.87
N HIS A 238 -17.36 -9.65 -16.50
CA HIS A 238 -17.48 -9.57 -17.94
C HIS A 238 -16.10 -9.50 -18.62
N ASP A 239 -15.19 -8.68 -18.11
CA ASP A 239 -13.90 -8.41 -18.74
C ASP A 239 -12.86 -9.51 -18.46
N THR A 240 -12.83 -10.05 -17.24
CA THR A 240 -11.77 -10.96 -16.78
C THR A 240 -12.26 -12.39 -16.47
N GLY A 241 -13.56 -12.62 -16.41
CA GLY A 241 -14.14 -13.91 -16.02
C GLY A 241 -14.14 -14.17 -14.50
N ASP A 242 -13.62 -13.25 -13.67
CA ASP A 242 -13.46 -13.40 -12.22
C ASP A 242 -13.96 -12.16 -11.46
N ASP A 243 -14.64 -12.36 -10.32
CA ASP A 243 -15.11 -11.26 -9.47
C ASP A 243 -13.98 -10.54 -8.70
N GLY A 244 -12.83 -11.19 -8.52
CA GLY A 244 -11.65 -10.65 -7.84
C GLY A 244 -11.79 -10.48 -6.32
N LEU A 245 -12.95 -10.63 -5.73
CA LEU A 245 -13.18 -10.42 -4.29
C LEU A 245 -13.57 -11.73 -3.59
N ILE A 246 -14.71 -12.28 -3.92
CA ILE A 246 -15.26 -13.48 -3.28
C ILE A 246 -14.46 -14.72 -3.68
N SER A 247 -14.14 -14.85 -4.96
CA SER A 247 -13.27 -15.90 -5.50
C SER A 247 -11.91 -15.95 -4.80
N HIS A 248 -11.30 -14.79 -4.53
CA HIS A 248 -10.02 -14.71 -3.84
C HIS A 248 -10.10 -15.17 -2.38
N ILE A 249 -11.16 -14.78 -1.65
CA ILE A 249 -11.39 -15.24 -0.26
C ILE A 249 -11.65 -16.73 -0.22
N ILE A 250 -12.47 -17.25 -1.15
CA ILE A 250 -12.74 -18.69 -1.25
C ILE A 250 -11.46 -19.47 -1.56
N GLY A 251 -10.59 -18.94 -2.44
CA GLY A 251 -9.27 -19.49 -2.72
C GLY A 251 -8.41 -19.59 -1.46
N GLY A 252 -8.33 -18.51 -0.67
CA GLY A 252 -7.63 -18.49 0.61
C GLY A 252 -8.20 -19.49 1.63
N ALA A 253 -9.52 -19.60 1.72
CA ALA A 253 -10.17 -20.58 2.58
C ALA A 253 -9.86 -22.03 2.16
N LYS A 254 -9.84 -22.34 0.85
CA LYS A 254 -9.44 -23.66 0.34
C LYS A 254 -8.01 -24.03 0.72
N VAL A 255 -7.07 -23.08 0.62
CA VAL A 255 -5.69 -23.30 1.06
C VAL A 255 -5.62 -23.61 2.55
N THR A 256 -6.36 -22.87 3.39
CA THR A 256 -6.38 -23.11 4.84
C THR A 256 -6.98 -24.47 5.18
N THR A 257 -8.06 -24.88 4.51
CA THR A 257 -8.67 -26.21 4.72
C THR A 257 -7.75 -27.34 4.24
N ALA A 258 -7.01 -27.13 3.15
CA ALA A 258 -6.01 -28.10 2.69
C ALA A 258 -4.87 -28.28 3.72
N ILE A 259 -4.37 -27.18 4.30
CA ILE A 259 -3.39 -27.24 5.40
C ILE A 259 -3.97 -28.00 6.61
N ALA A 260 -5.21 -27.71 7.00
CA ALA A 260 -5.87 -28.36 8.14
C ALA A 260 -6.15 -29.86 7.93
N SER A 261 -6.37 -30.29 6.69
CA SER A 261 -6.68 -31.69 6.33
C SER A 261 -5.44 -32.51 5.94
N SER A 262 -4.30 -31.88 5.68
CA SER A 262 -3.08 -32.58 5.31
C SER A 262 -2.48 -33.28 6.54
N GLN A 263 -2.61 -34.61 6.58
CA GLN A 263 -1.91 -35.48 7.53
C GLN A 263 -0.45 -35.79 7.08
N SER A 264 0.10 -35.05 6.12
CA SER A 264 1.45 -35.28 5.62
C SER A 264 2.48 -34.67 6.58
N GLU A 265 3.54 -35.42 6.88
CA GLU A 265 4.67 -35.01 7.74
C GLU A 265 5.40 -33.72 7.29
N ILE A 266 5.04 -33.16 6.13
CA ILE A 266 5.72 -32.02 5.48
C ILE A 266 4.90 -30.72 5.59
N SER A 267 3.60 -30.77 5.91
CA SER A 267 2.80 -29.55 6.07
C SER A 267 2.60 -29.19 7.56
N PRO A 268 2.73 -27.89 7.92
CA PRO A 268 2.51 -27.49 9.31
C PRO A 268 1.07 -27.84 9.72
N ASP A 269 0.92 -28.53 10.87
CA ASP A 269 -0.37 -28.74 11.53
C ASP A 269 -1.08 -27.38 11.76
N LEU A 270 -2.42 -27.39 11.77
CA LEU A 270 -3.24 -26.20 12.01
C LEU A 270 -2.83 -25.45 13.28
N THR A 271 -2.41 -26.18 14.32
CA THR A 271 -1.93 -25.62 15.57
C THR A 271 -0.65 -24.80 15.36
N THR A 272 0.32 -25.36 14.63
CA THR A 272 1.58 -24.70 14.27
C THR A 272 1.32 -23.48 13.38
N PHE A 273 0.42 -23.60 12.41
CA PHE A 273 -0.01 -22.48 11.56
C PHE A 273 -0.57 -21.32 12.39
N LEU A 274 -1.48 -21.59 13.33
CA LEU A 274 -2.05 -20.56 14.20
C LEU A 274 -1.00 -19.96 15.15
N ILE A 275 -0.15 -20.80 15.77
CA ILE A 275 0.92 -20.33 16.66
C ILE A 275 1.88 -19.40 15.91
N ASN A 276 2.31 -19.79 14.72
CA ASN A 276 3.18 -18.95 13.88
C ASN A 276 2.48 -17.63 13.52
N GLY A 277 1.21 -17.68 13.14
CA GLY A 277 0.43 -16.48 12.85
C GLY A 277 0.35 -15.52 14.02
N PHE A 278 0.03 -15.98 15.22
CA PHE A 278 -0.04 -15.14 16.42
C PHE A 278 1.34 -14.63 16.85
N THR A 279 2.36 -15.47 16.84
CA THR A 279 3.72 -15.08 17.21
C THR A 279 4.25 -14.00 16.27
N ASN A 280 4.07 -14.19 14.95
CA ASN A 280 4.48 -13.24 13.94
C ASN A 280 3.62 -11.95 13.99
N LEU A 281 2.31 -12.04 14.26
CA LEU A 281 1.46 -10.88 14.43
C LEU A 281 1.96 -9.97 15.57
N ILE A 282 2.31 -10.53 16.73
CA ILE A 282 2.86 -9.78 17.86
C ILE A 282 4.23 -9.20 17.50
N LYS A 283 5.12 -10.00 16.92
CA LYS A 283 6.45 -9.60 16.48
C LYS A 283 6.38 -8.42 15.49
N TYR A 284 5.59 -8.57 14.43
CA TYR A 284 5.51 -7.53 13.39
C TYR A 284 4.72 -6.31 13.84
N THR A 285 3.75 -6.44 14.76
CA THR A 285 3.11 -5.27 15.39
C THR A 285 4.14 -4.46 16.16
N GLY A 286 5.00 -5.11 16.96
CA GLY A 286 6.11 -4.45 17.66
C GLY A 286 7.16 -3.84 16.72
N TRP A 287 7.37 -4.44 15.57
CA TRP A 287 8.31 -3.95 14.55
C TRP A 287 7.75 -2.74 13.78
N THR A 288 6.47 -2.78 13.41
CA THR A 288 5.79 -1.70 12.66
C THR A 288 5.59 -0.45 13.51
N MET A 289 5.48 -0.61 14.83
CA MET A 289 5.35 0.50 15.74
C MET A 289 6.72 0.85 16.34
N LEU A 290 7.12 2.12 16.29
CA LEU A 290 8.29 2.55 17.05
C LEU A 290 8.14 2.19 18.53
N PRO A 291 9.23 1.86 19.27
CA PRO A 291 9.14 1.34 20.63
C PRO A 291 8.28 2.18 21.58
N TYR A 292 8.43 3.51 21.51
CA TYR A 292 7.62 4.40 22.33
C TYR A 292 6.12 4.33 21.99
N PHE A 293 5.78 4.21 20.70
CA PHE A 293 4.40 4.15 20.25
C PHE A 293 3.76 2.82 20.65
N PHE A 294 4.47 1.71 20.53
CA PHE A 294 4.03 0.39 20.98
C PHE A 294 3.73 0.37 22.50
N ILE A 295 4.65 0.90 23.32
CA ILE A 295 4.47 0.97 24.79
C ILE A 295 3.25 1.81 25.14
N ILE A 296 3.13 3.01 24.55
CA ILE A 296 2.03 3.94 24.83
C ILE A 296 0.69 3.33 24.42
N THR A 297 0.62 2.66 23.26
CA THR A 297 -0.58 1.99 22.77
C THR A 297 -0.98 0.83 23.66
N SER A 298 -0.04 -0.02 24.06
CA SER A 298 -0.31 -1.20 24.91
C SER A 298 -0.86 -0.79 26.27
N ILE A 299 -0.22 0.17 26.95
CA ILE A 299 -0.71 0.68 28.24
C ILE A 299 -2.03 1.44 28.05
N GLY A 300 -2.15 2.23 26.98
CA GLY A 300 -3.37 2.96 26.62
C GLY A 300 -4.56 2.02 26.42
N THR A 301 -4.34 0.86 25.80
CA THR A 301 -5.36 -0.18 25.62
C THR A 301 -5.90 -0.67 26.97
N ILE A 302 -5.02 -0.99 27.92
CA ILE A 302 -5.42 -1.43 29.27
C ILE A 302 -6.22 -0.34 29.99
N LEU A 303 -5.80 0.92 29.88
CA LEU A 303 -6.49 2.05 30.51
C LEU A 303 -7.85 2.32 29.85
N GLY A 304 -7.96 2.13 28.54
CA GLY A 304 -9.22 2.29 27.78
C GLY A 304 -10.30 1.31 28.23
N ILE A 305 -9.94 0.04 28.49
CA ILE A 305 -10.86 -0.99 29.00
C ILE A 305 -11.51 -0.54 30.31
N LYS A 306 -10.73 0.08 31.21
CA LYS A 306 -11.22 0.53 32.53
C LYS A 306 -12.25 1.65 32.44
N LYS A 307 -12.28 2.44 31.34
CA LYS A 307 -13.23 3.56 31.17
C LYS A 307 -14.65 3.13 30.81
N LYS A 308 -14.91 1.84 30.53
CA LYS A 308 -16.24 1.26 30.20
C LYS A 308 -17.03 2.04 29.14
N ASN A 309 -16.33 2.69 28.18
CA ASN A 309 -16.97 3.44 27.11
C ASN A 309 -17.42 2.46 26.00
N PRO A 310 -18.72 2.41 25.60
CA PRO A 310 -19.19 1.54 24.52
C PRO A 310 -18.47 1.76 23.18
N GLN A 311 -18.06 2.99 22.88
CA GLN A 311 -17.32 3.31 21.65
C GLN A 311 -15.92 2.70 21.65
N TYR A 312 -15.35 2.44 22.84
CA TYR A 312 -14.07 1.72 22.96
C TYR A 312 -14.18 0.29 22.43
N PHE A 313 -15.31 -0.38 22.69
CA PHE A 313 -15.58 -1.71 22.13
C PHE A 313 -15.54 -1.70 20.58
N TYR A 314 -16.03 -0.61 19.93
CA TYR A 314 -15.97 -0.50 18.48
C TYR A 314 -14.53 -0.48 17.95
N ILE A 315 -13.61 0.15 18.69
CA ILE A 315 -12.19 0.16 18.31
C ILE A 315 -11.60 -1.25 18.42
N ILE A 316 -11.83 -1.92 19.55
CA ILE A 316 -11.24 -3.25 19.82
C ILE A 316 -11.76 -4.28 18.79
N ILE A 317 -13.06 -4.32 18.53
CA ILE A 317 -13.62 -5.25 17.53
C ILE A 317 -13.10 -4.95 16.12
N SER A 318 -12.89 -3.67 15.78
CA SER A 318 -12.29 -3.29 14.50
C SER A 318 -10.86 -3.79 14.39
N ILE A 319 -10.04 -3.61 15.42
CA ILE A 319 -8.66 -4.11 15.44
C ILE A 319 -8.63 -5.62 15.27
N ILE A 320 -9.44 -6.35 16.04
CA ILE A 320 -9.50 -7.83 15.96
C ILE A 320 -9.86 -8.29 14.54
N ILE A 321 -10.93 -7.74 13.95
CA ILE A 321 -11.40 -8.18 12.64
C ILE A 321 -10.42 -7.77 11.53
N LEU A 322 -9.92 -6.53 11.57
CA LEU A 322 -8.95 -6.04 10.58
C LEU A 322 -7.55 -6.67 10.72
N SER A 323 -7.26 -7.34 11.83
CA SER A 323 -6.01 -8.11 12.00
C SER A 323 -6.10 -9.52 11.39
N ILE A 324 -7.28 -10.02 11.02
CA ILE A 324 -7.43 -11.38 10.47
C ILE A 324 -6.60 -11.59 9.19
N PRO A 325 -6.58 -10.66 8.21
CA PRO A 325 -5.72 -10.82 7.03
C PRO A 325 -4.24 -10.86 7.38
N SER A 326 -3.80 -10.02 8.32
CA SER A 326 -2.41 -10.02 8.80
C SER A 326 -2.06 -11.35 9.48
N LEU A 327 -2.95 -11.88 10.32
CA LEU A 327 -2.77 -13.16 10.98
C LEU A 327 -2.61 -14.29 9.96
N TYR A 328 -3.47 -14.30 8.92
CA TYR A 328 -3.40 -15.28 7.84
C TYR A 328 -2.10 -15.18 7.03
N ALA A 329 -1.69 -13.97 6.65
CA ALA A 329 -0.45 -13.73 5.92
C ALA A 329 0.78 -14.19 6.74
N TYR A 330 0.82 -13.83 8.02
CA TYR A 330 1.93 -14.17 8.92
C TYR A 330 1.98 -15.65 9.31
N ALA A 331 0.84 -16.34 9.32
CA ALA A 331 0.79 -17.79 9.46
C ALA A 331 1.41 -18.53 8.25
N ARG A 332 1.43 -17.87 7.07
CA ARG A 332 2.11 -18.32 5.85
C ARG A 332 3.53 -17.81 5.68
N ASP A 333 4.10 -17.25 6.74
CA ASP A 333 5.44 -16.65 6.78
C ASP A 333 5.66 -15.46 5.80
N ILE A 334 4.59 -14.78 5.42
CA ILE A 334 4.67 -13.55 4.62
C ILE A 334 5.06 -12.40 5.55
N GLN A 335 6.29 -11.90 5.43
CA GLN A 335 6.89 -10.96 6.37
C GLN A 335 6.64 -9.48 6.00
N ASP A 336 5.45 -9.14 5.51
CA ASP A 336 5.11 -7.78 5.09
C ASP A 336 4.33 -7.03 6.18
N THR A 337 4.95 -5.98 6.73
CA THR A 337 4.35 -5.14 7.78
C THR A 337 3.22 -4.24 7.28
N ARG A 338 3.05 -4.08 5.95
CA ARG A 338 2.00 -3.23 5.35
C ARG A 338 0.59 -3.67 5.76
N TYR A 339 0.38 -4.98 6.00
CA TYR A 339 -0.92 -5.50 6.45
C TYR A 339 -1.39 -4.91 7.79
N LEU A 340 -0.48 -4.37 8.62
CA LEU A 340 -0.82 -3.75 9.90
C LEU A 340 -1.12 -2.26 9.83
N LEU A 341 -0.79 -1.59 8.71
CA LEU A 341 -0.92 -0.13 8.61
C LEU A 341 -2.36 0.35 8.68
N VAL A 342 -3.33 -0.48 8.30
CA VAL A 342 -4.77 -0.17 8.47
C VAL A 342 -5.17 0.00 9.93
N LEU A 343 -4.40 -0.52 10.87
CA LEU A 343 -4.62 -0.41 12.31
C LEU A 343 -4.08 0.90 12.91
N MET A 344 -3.21 1.63 12.22
CA MET A 344 -2.56 2.84 12.74
C MET A 344 -3.53 3.94 13.21
N PRO A 345 -4.65 4.23 12.52
CA PRO A 345 -5.66 5.14 13.04
C PRO A 345 -6.21 4.71 14.40
N PHE A 346 -6.44 3.41 14.61
CA PHE A 346 -6.96 2.86 15.85
C PHE A 346 -5.90 2.85 16.96
N PHE A 347 -4.65 2.52 16.64
CA PHE A 347 -3.53 2.58 17.58
C PHE A 347 -3.27 4.01 18.05
N SER A 348 -3.42 4.99 17.17
CA SER A 348 -3.34 6.42 17.55
C SER A 348 -4.39 6.79 18.60
N ILE A 349 -5.64 6.29 18.47
CA ILE A 349 -6.69 6.53 19.46
C ILE A 349 -6.36 5.83 20.80
N LEU A 350 -5.93 4.57 20.74
CA LEU A 350 -5.60 3.79 21.95
C LEU A 350 -4.47 4.44 22.77
N SER A 351 -3.46 4.97 22.09
CA SER A 351 -2.34 5.69 22.72
C SER A 351 -2.80 6.89 23.55
N LEU A 352 -3.86 7.56 23.10
CA LEU A 352 -4.36 8.76 23.78
C LEU A 352 -4.94 8.48 25.16
N PHE A 353 -5.34 7.24 25.47
CA PHE A 353 -5.82 6.91 26.83
C PHE A 353 -4.70 7.04 27.87
N LEU A 354 -3.46 6.65 27.54
CA LEU A 354 -2.32 6.85 28.41
C LEU A 354 -1.90 8.32 28.45
N ILE A 355 -1.88 8.99 27.31
CA ILE A 355 -1.50 10.40 27.22
C ILE A 355 -2.47 11.26 28.04
N ASP A 356 -3.79 11.04 27.92
CA ASP A 356 -4.83 11.70 28.72
C ASP A 356 -4.63 11.46 30.22
N TYR A 357 -4.33 10.20 30.61
CA TYR A 357 -4.04 9.85 32.00
C TYR A 357 -2.83 10.60 32.57
N ILE A 358 -1.71 10.66 31.82
CA ILE A 358 -0.51 11.38 32.25
C ILE A 358 -0.79 12.88 32.37
N LEU A 359 -1.46 13.47 31.35
CA LEU A 359 -1.79 14.90 31.32
C LEU A 359 -2.70 15.32 32.47
N ASN A 360 -3.60 14.43 32.93
CA ASN A 360 -4.45 14.71 34.09
C ASN A 360 -3.72 14.61 35.43
N LYS A 361 -2.57 13.90 35.46
CA LYS A 361 -1.74 13.77 36.68
C LYS A 361 -0.57 14.76 36.74
N THR A 362 -0.16 15.34 35.62
CA THR A 362 1.01 16.24 35.61
C THR A 362 0.60 17.72 35.73
N ASN A 363 1.34 18.47 36.52
CA ASN A 363 1.22 19.93 36.63
C ASN A 363 1.92 20.64 35.46
N ARG A 364 2.86 19.98 34.79
CA ARG A 364 3.67 20.56 33.68
C ARG A 364 3.15 20.15 32.30
N ARG A 365 1.86 20.29 32.04
CA ARG A 365 1.20 19.86 30.82
C ARG A 365 1.86 20.39 29.54
N LYS A 366 2.20 21.69 29.50
CA LYS A 366 2.85 22.31 28.32
C LYS A 366 4.20 21.67 28.01
N LEU A 367 5.02 21.44 29.04
CA LEU A 367 6.33 20.80 28.89
C LEU A 367 6.19 19.37 28.35
N PHE A 368 5.22 18.61 28.89
CA PHE A 368 4.92 17.26 28.39
C PHE A 368 4.54 17.29 26.91
N PHE A 369 3.64 18.18 26.47
CA PHE A 369 3.27 18.32 25.06
C PHE A 369 4.49 18.60 24.18
N ILE A 370 5.35 19.53 24.57
CA ILE A 370 6.55 19.90 23.79
C ILE A 370 7.49 18.70 23.68
N ILE A 371 7.82 18.06 24.79
CA ILE A 371 8.73 16.90 24.79
C ILE A 371 8.15 15.76 23.94
N PHE A 372 6.86 15.49 24.06
CA PHE A 372 6.20 14.42 23.33
C PHE A 372 6.21 14.67 21.80
N ILE A 373 5.94 15.91 21.36
CA ILE A 373 6.03 16.30 19.95
C ILE A 373 7.47 16.14 19.44
N ILE A 374 8.46 16.55 20.23
CA ILE A 374 9.88 16.42 19.86
C ILE A 374 10.26 14.94 19.70
N ILE A 375 9.85 14.07 20.61
CA ILE A 375 10.12 12.62 20.54
C ILE A 375 9.52 12.04 19.26
N ILE A 376 8.25 12.32 18.97
CA ILE A 376 7.59 11.83 17.76
C ILE A 376 8.36 12.29 16.50
N PHE A 377 8.68 13.57 16.41
CA PHE A 377 9.33 14.15 15.25
C PHE A 377 10.75 13.58 15.03
N ILE A 378 11.58 13.61 16.09
CA ILE A 378 12.96 13.10 16.00
C ILE A 378 12.98 11.62 15.64
N SER A 379 12.18 10.79 16.31
CA SER A 379 12.15 9.35 16.06
C SER A 379 11.67 9.02 14.64
N SER A 380 10.68 9.76 14.13
CA SER A 380 10.22 9.61 12.74
C SER A 380 11.29 9.99 11.73
N CYS A 381 11.90 11.16 11.88
CA CYS A 381 12.96 11.63 10.99
C CYS A 381 14.19 10.69 11.03
N THR A 382 14.59 10.23 12.22
CA THR A 382 15.73 9.30 12.37
C THR A 382 15.45 7.98 11.63
N TYR A 383 14.25 7.42 11.78
CA TYR A 383 13.88 6.20 11.06
C TYR A 383 13.92 6.40 9.54
N LEU A 384 13.30 7.48 9.05
CA LEU A 384 13.24 7.77 7.62
C LEU A 384 14.63 8.02 7.02
N GLU A 385 15.52 8.69 7.76
CA GLU A 385 16.90 8.93 7.31
C GLU A 385 17.71 7.62 7.22
N ILE A 386 17.53 6.70 8.17
CA ILE A 386 18.13 5.35 8.08
C ILE A 386 17.63 4.61 6.84
N LYS A 387 16.33 4.70 6.56
CA LYS A 387 15.70 4.02 5.40
C LYS A 387 16.02 4.65 4.04
N LYS A 388 16.54 5.86 4.02
CA LYS A 388 16.95 6.56 2.80
C LYS A 388 18.07 5.81 2.03
N VAL A 389 18.89 5.03 2.73
CA VAL A 389 19.96 4.21 2.11
C VAL A 389 19.38 3.20 1.11
N ASP A 390 18.19 2.66 1.38
CA ASP A 390 17.52 1.74 0.47
C ASP A 390 17.22 2.43 -0.89
N LEU A 391 16.88 3.72 -0.88
CA LEU A 391 16.61 4.51 -2.08
C LEU A 391 17.88 4.85 -2.89
N GLU A 392 19.03 4.94 -2.25
CA GLU A 392 20.31 5.19 -2.94
C GLU A 392 20.70 4.00 -3.81
N HIS A 393 20.53 2.79 -3.30
CA HIS A 393 20.74 1.56 -4.06
C HIS A 393 19.78 1.46 -5.27
N GLU A 394 18.51 1.80 -5.05
CA GLU A 394 17.52 1.83 -6.13
C GLU A 394 17.87 2.84 -7.23
N ARG A 395 18.33 4.03 -6.85
CA ARG A 395 18.77 5.09 -7.78
C ARG A 395 19.94 4.63 -8.64
N GLU A 396 20.92 4.00 -8.02
CA GLU A 396 22.07 3.46 -8.73
C GLU A 396 21.64 2.37 -9.74
N ALA A 397 20.78 1.44 -9.35
CA ALA A 397 20.24 0.41 -10.24
C ALA A 397 19.49 1.00 -11.44
N VAL A 398 18.71 2.06 -11.24
CA VAL A 398 18.03 2.78 -12.34
C VAL A 398 19.02 3.42 -13.29
N THR A 399 20.08 4.07 -12.77
CA THR A 399 21.11 4.70 -13.60
C THR A 399 21.82 3.66 -14.44
N ILE A 400 22.21 2.51 -13.86
CA ILE A 400 22.79 1.39 -14.59
C ILE A 400 21.82 0.88 -15.67
N SER A 401 20.52 0.76 -15.34
CA SER A 401 19.51 0.31 -16.29
C SER A 401 19.38 1.23 -17.50
N GLN A 402 19.49 2.56 -17.32
CA GLN A 402 19.49 3.52 -18.40
C GLN A 402 20.73 3.37 -19.30
N GLU A 403 21.91 3.11 -18.73
CA GLU A 403 23.12 2.80 -19.51
C GLU A 403 22.95 1.49 -20.31
N VAL A 404 22.38 0.45 -19.69
CA VAL A 404 22.05 -0.81 -20.39
C VAL A 404 21.13 -0.56 -21.57
N ALA A 405 20.06 0.23 -21.39
CA ALA A 405 19.10 0.55 -22.44
C ALA A 405 19.75 1.27 -23.63
N LYS A 406 20.74 2.16 -23.39
CA LYS A 406 21.50 2.83 -24.43
C LYS A 406 22.36 1.86 -25.25
N LEU A 407 22.96 0.87 -24.61
CA LEU A 407 23.82 -0.12 -25.27
C LEU A 407 23.01 -1.08 -26.14
N THR A 408 21.88 -1.50 -25.65
CA THR A 408 21.13 -2.60 -26.29
C THR A 408 20.19 -2.13 -27.39
N LYS A 409 19.64 -0.92 -27.33
CA LYS A 409 18.69 -0.32 -28.31
C LYS A 409 17.55 -1.26 -28.78
N VAL A 410 17.39 -2.42 -28.15
CA VAL A 410 16.55 -3.52 -28.63
C VAL A 410 15.68 -4.06 -27.51
N THR A 411 14.45 -4.42 -27.84
CA THR A 411 13.47 -5.05 -26.95
C THR A 411 13.79 -6.50 -26.59
N ASN A 412 14.75 -7.14 -27.28
CA ASN A 412 15.05 -8.57 -27.17
C ASN A 412 16.30 -8.84 -26.33
N VAL A 413 16.37 -8.25 -25.15
CA VAL A 413 17.45 -8.44 -24.18
C VAL A 413 16.94 -9.31 -23.05
N TYR A 414 17.66 -10.38 -22.71
CA TYR A 414 17.40 -11.05 -21.44
C TYR A 414 17.81 -10.11 -20.31
N LEU A 415 16.85 -9.74 -19.52
CA LEU A 415 17.05 -8.98 -18.29
C LEU A 415 16.85 -9.91 -17.12
N PRO A 416 17.77 -9.94 -16.14
CA PRO A 416 17.55 -10.66 -14.90
C PRO A 416 16.30 -10.13 -14.19
N GLU A 417 15.83 -10.83 -13.17
CA GLU A 417 14.63 -10.42 -12.41
C GLU A 417 14.76 -9.05 -11.69
N SER A 418 15.82 -8.31 -11.97
CA SER A 418 15.98 -6.94 -11.53
C SER A 418 14.89 -6.05 -12.13
N LYS A 419 14.04 -5.50 -11.27
CA LYS A 419 12.93 -4.62 -11.63
C LYS A 419 13.38 -3.40 -12.42
N TYR A 420 14.53 -2.86 -12.09
CA TYR A 420 15.06 -1.62 -12.65
C TYR A 420 15.56 -1.81 -14.07
N LEU A 421 16.23 -2.93 -14.35
CA LEU A 421 16.69 -3.26 -15.70
C LEU A 421 15.51 -3.45 -16.66
N LYS A 422 14.43 -4.11 -16.21
CA LYS A 422 13.18 -4.22 -16.96
C LYS A 422 12.55 -2.85 -17.25
N THR A 423 12.56 -1.97 -16.25
CA THR A 423 11.98 -0.62 -16.37
C THR A 423 12.67 0.21 -17.44
N ALA A 424 14.01 0.17 -17.54
CA ALA A 424 14.77 0.88 -18.56
C ALA A 424 14.45 0.39 -19.98
N SER A 425 14.22 -0.92 -20.18
CA SER A 425 13.78 -1.46 -21.46
C SER A 425 12.37 -1.01 -21.84
N ILE A 426 11.50 -0.85 -20.87
CA ILE A 426 10.11 -0.41 -21.07
C ILE A 426 10.06 1.09 -21.40
N ASP A 427 10.93 1.91 -20.81
CA ASP A 427 10.96 3.37 -21.02
C ASP A 427 11.02 3.74 -22.51
N ASN A 428 11.87 3.06 -23.26
CA ASN A 428 12.02 3.32 -24.70
C ASN A 428 10.76 2.98 -25.53
N ASN A 429 9.87 2.14 -25.01
CA ASN A 429 8.66 1.68 -25.69
C ASN A 429 7.38 2.32 -25.13
N PHE A 430 7.47 3.13 -24.08
CA PHE A 430 6.30 3.68 -23.40
C PHE A 430 5.35 4.47 -24.31
N PRO A 431 5.81 5.35 -25.22
CA PRO A 431 4.93 6.05 -26.14
C PRO A 431 4.12 5.10 -27.04
N ILE A 432 4.74 4.00 -27.47
CA ILE A 432 4.09 2.96 -28.30
C ILE A 432 3.05 2.20 -27.48
N ILE A 433 3.40 1.83 -26.24
CA ILE A 433 2.51 1.14 -25.31
C ILE A 433 1.29 2.02 -25.00
N LYS A 434 1.48 3.29 -24.69
CA LYS A 434 0.38 4.23 -24.42
C LYS A 434 -0.54 4.44 -25.63
N SER A 435 -0.02 4.43 -26.85
CA SER A 435 -0.79 4.68 -28.06
C SER A 435 -1.51 3.45 -28.62
N ASN A 436 -0.95 2.25 -28.43
CA ASN A 436 -1.37 1.04 -29.17
C ASN A 436 -1.76 -0.15 -28.26
N SER A 437 -1.89 0.04 -26.95
CA SER A 437 -2.16 -1.04 -26.00
C SER A 437 -1.29 -2.29 -26.21
N ILE A 438 -0.33 -2.47 -25.30
CA ILE A 438 0.31 -3.75 -24.97
C ILE A 438 1.26 -4.31 -26.04
N SER A 439 2.54 -4.15 -25.79
CA SER A 439 3.53 -5.13 -26.28
C SER A 439 3.78 -6.14 -25.16
N GLU A 440 3.56 -7.41 -25.43
CA GLU A 440 3.98 -8.50 -24.53
C GLU A 440 5.47 -8.38 -24.26
N THR A 441 5.82 -8.08 -23.02
CA THR A 441 7.21 -8.17 -22.57
C THR A 441 7.48 -9.63 -22.25
N ILE A 442 8.08 -10.39 -23.17
CA ILE A 442 8.45 -11.78 -22.94
C ILE A 442 9.49 -11.82 -21.84
N THR A 443 9.12 -12.28 -20.67
CA THR A 443 10.03 -12.54 -19.56
C THR A 443 10.65 -13.91 -19.77
N LEU A 444 11.86 -13.94 -20.29
CA LEU A 444 12.61 -15.19 -20.46
C LEU A 444 13.15 -15.63 -19.09
N ASN A 445 12.74 -16.81 -18.63
CA ASN A 445 13.20 -17.39 -17.38
C ASN A 445 14.25 -18.46 -17.64
N ILE A 446 15.47 -18.25 -17.10
CA ILE A 446 16.59 -19.20 -17.26
C ILE A 446 16.52 -20.36 -16.26
N ASN A 447 15.50 -20.44 -15.41
CA ASN A 447 15.37 -21.43 -14.33
C ASN A 447 15.79 -22.83 -14.78
N ASN A 448 16.92 -23.31 -14.23
CA ASN A 448 17.51 -24.64 -14.43
C ASN A 448 18.09 -24.94 -15.82
N LEU A 449 18.12 -24.00 -16.77
CA LEU A 449 18.77 -24.19 -18.05
C LEU A 449 20.28 -23.88 -17.98
N SER A 450 21.07 -24.56 -18.82
CA SER A 450 22.42 -24.10 -19.09
C SER A 450 22.41 -22.82 -19.93
N ILE A 451 23.49 -22.04 -19.91
CA ILE A 451 23.61 -20.84 -20.76
C ILE A 451 23.46 -21.22 -22.25
N ILE A 452 24.00 -22.37 -22.63
CA ILE A 452 23.96 -22.88 -24.01
C ILE A 452 22.50 -23.17 -24.42
N ASP A 453 21.78 -23.95 -23.62
CA ASP A 453 20.38 -24.29 -23.90
C ASP A 453 19.50 -23.03 -23.90
N PHE A 454 19.79 -22.10 -23.00
CA PHE A 454 19.08 -20.83 -22.93
C PHE A 454 19.25 -20.01 -24.22
N ILE A 455 20.47 -19.90 -24.75
CA ILE A 455 20.75 -19.20 -26.02
C ILE A 455 20.08 -19.93 -27.19
N LYS A 456 20.20 -21.26 -27.29
CA LYS A 456 19.57 -22.06 -28.34
C LYS A 456 18.06 -21.90 -28.36
N ASN A 457 17.42 -21.99 -27.22
CA ASN A 457 15.95 -21.88 -27.09
C ASN A 457 15.41 -20.48 -27.41
N ASN A 458 16.27 -19.46 -27.40
CA ASN A 458 15.88 -18.07 -27.60
C ASN A 458 16.51 -17.43 -28.86
N GLU A 459 17.17 -18.22 -29.70
CA GLU A 459 17.71 -17.74 -30.98
C GLU A 459 16.59 -17.23 -31.89
N GLU A 460 15.48 -17.96 -32.00
CA GLU A 460 14.28 -17.55 -32.75
C GLU A 460 13.65 -16.26 -32.22
N ASN A 461 13.82 -15.96 -30.94
CA ASN A 461 13.37 -14.72 -30.28
C ASN A 461 14.35 -13.55 -30.48
N ASN A 462 15.39 -13.72 -31.32
CA ASN A 462 16.43 -12.73 -31.57
C ASN A 462 17.11 -12.21 -30.29
N LEU A 463 17.42 -13.10 -29.36
CA LEU A 463 18.17 -12.77 -28.15
C LEU A 463 19.56 -12.23 -28.52
N THR A 464 19.89 -10.99 -28.14
CA THR A 464 21.17 -10.36 -28.51
C THR A 464 22.14 -10.21 -27.34
N HIS A 465 21.63 -10.01 -26.14
CA HIS A 465 22.44 -9.74 -24.94
C HIS A 465 21.92 -10.49 -23.73
N ILE A 466 22.83 -10.81 -22.81
CA ILE A 466 22.52 -11.35 -21.49
C ILE A 466 23.05 -10.36 -20.45
N VAL A 467 22.17 -9.92 -19.54
CA VAL A 467 22.49 -9.04 -18.43
C VAL A 467 22.49 -9.87 -17.15
N VAL A 468 23.56 -9.78 -16.36
CA VAL A 468 23.72 -10.54 -15.11
C VAL A 468 24.15 -9.61 -14.00
N ASP A 469 23.53 -9.73 -12.82
CA ASP A 469 23.95 -9.05 -11.60
C ASP A 469 24.57 -10.00 -10.57
N ASP A 470 25.21 -9.45 -9.56
CA ASP A 470 25.88 -10.21 -8.50
C ASP A 470 24.91 -10.93 -7.55
N ASN A 471 23.62 -10.53 -7.55
CA ASN A 471 22.56 -11.09 -6.71
C ASN A 471 21.75 -12.20 -7.40
N THR A 472 22.19 -12.67 -8.59
CA THR A 472 21.46 -13.71 -9.31
C THR A 472 21.38 -15.02 -8.52
N GLU A 473 20.21 -15.63 -8.46
CA GLU A 473 20.01 -16.95 -7.82
C GLU A 473 20.30 -18.11 -8.76
N SER A 474 20.27 -17.87 -10.08
CA SER A 474 20.55 -18.90 -11.09
C SER A 474 22.00 -19.34 -11.05
N LYS A 475 22.24 -20.65 -10.88
CA LYS A 475 23.58 -21.23 -10.86
C LYS A 475 24.35 -20.95 -12.16
N SER A 476 23.69 -21.05 -13.31
CA SER A 476 24.27 -20.81 -14.63
C SER A 476 24.71 -19.36 -14.81
N LEU A 477 23.86 -18.41 -14.42
CA LEU A 477 24.19 -16.99 -14.48
C LEU A 477 25.29 -16.61 -13.47
N LYS A 478 25.29 -17.24 -12.29
CA LYS A 478 26.35 -17.05 -11.30
C LYS A 478 27.69 -17.56 -11.78
N ASP A 479 27.72 -18.70 -12.48
CA ASP A 479 28.96 -19.22 -13.11
C ASP A 479 29.40 -18.26 -14.21
N LEU A 480 28.53 -17.77 -15.07
CA LEU A 480 28.84 -16.75 -16.08
C LEU A 480 29.39 -15.47 -15.44
N PHE A 481 28.79 -15.00 -14.36
CA PHE A 481 29.21 -13.76 -13.69
C PHE A 481 30.61 -13.84 -13.14
N VAL A 482 31.02 -15.01 -12.58
CA VAL A 482 32.33 -15.24 -11.95
C VAL A 482 33.37 -15.71 -12.97
N ASN A 483 32.99 -16.57 -13.91
CA ASN A 483 33.89 -17.30 -14.81
C ASN A 483 33.61 -16.96 -16.29
N ASP A 484 33.52 -15.68 -16.63
CA ASP A 484 33.16 -15.22 -17.99
C ASP A 484 34.04 -15.78 -19.11
N LYS A 485 35.34 -16.02 -18.84
CA LYS A 485 36.28 -16.62 -19.78
C LYS A 485 35.90 -18.03 -20.24
N LYS A 486 35.02 -18.72 -19.52
CA LYS A 486 34.51 -20.04 -19.85
C LYS A 486 33.53 -20.01 -21.05
N TYR A 487 33.03 -18.83 -21.38
CA TYR A 487 32.01 -18.59 -22.38
C TYR A 487 32.55 -17.72 -23.53
N PRO A 488 33.44 -18.24 -24.42
CA PRO A 488 34.13 -17.44 -25.42
C PRO A 488 33.20 -16.79 -26.47
N TYR A 489 31.98 -17.29 -26.61
CA TYR A 489 30.92 -16.73 -27.44
C TYR A 489 30.12 -15.62 -26.77
N LEU A 490 30.48 -15.23 -25.54
CA LEU A 490 29.88 -14.10 -24.81
C LEU A 490 30.91 -12.99 -24.64
N ILE A 491 30.69 -11.88 -25.34
CA ILE A 491 31.59 -10.73 -25.32
C ILE A 491 31.09 -9.76 -24.24
N LYS A 492 31.89 -9.55 -23.18
CA LYS A 492 31.55 -8.54 -22.14
C LYS A 492 31.61 -7.15 -22.77
N VAL A 493 30.47 -6.45 -22.81
CA VAL A 493 30.34 -5.10 -23.37
C VAL A 493 30.17 -4.01 -22.31
N PHE A 494 29.82 -4.39 -21.10
CA PHE A 494 29.66 -3.47 -19.98
C PHE A 494 29.96 -4.16 -18.64
N ASP A 495 30.59 -3.42 -17.73
CA ASP A 495 30.80 -3.81 -16.35
C ASP A 495 30.61 -2.57 -15.47
N SER A 496 29.60 -2.58 -14.59
CA SER A 496 29.24 -1.39 -13.81
C SER A 496 30.31 -0.94 -12.82
N LEU A 497 31.14 -1.87 -12.30
CA LEU A 497 32.27 -1.50 -11.44
C LEU A 497 33.31 -0.67 -12.18
N GLU A 498 33.54 -0.94 -13.46
CA GLU A 498 34.47 -0.16 -14.31
C GLU A 498 33.99 1.29 -14.50
N HIS A 499 32.67 1.54 -14.28
CA HIS A 499 32.03 2.84 -14.35
C HIS A 499 31.82 3.52 -12.98
N GLY A 500 32.34 2.91 -11.89
CA GLY A 500 32.30 3.48 -10.54
C GLY A 500 31.02 3.21 -9.75
N PHE A 501 30.12 2.35 -10.23
CA PHE A 501 28.95 1.92 -9.50
C PHE A 501 29.29 0.88 -8.42
N LYS A 502 28.51 0.83 -7.35
CA LYS A 502 28.61 -0.20 -6.29
C LYS A 502 27.80 -1.45 -6.64
N TYR A 503 26.63 -1.26 -7.27
CA TYR A 503 25.80 -2.36 -7.74
C TYR A 503 26.44 -3.01 -8.97
N HIS A 504 26.86 -4.28 -8.83
CA HIS A 504 27.67 -4.95 -9.83
C HIS A 504 26.81 -5.66 -10.88
N VAL A 505 26.81 -5.12 -12.09
CA VAL A 505 26.09 -5.66 -13.27
C VAL A 505 27.07 -5.83 -14.43
N LYS A 506 27.00 -6.96 -15.11
CA LYS A 506 27.77 -7.26 -16.33
C LYS A 506 26.81 -7.51 -17.49
N ILE A 507 27.16 -7.02 -18.68
CA ILE A 507 26.41 -7.25 -19.90
C ILE A 507 27.28 -7.97 -20.91
N TYR A 508 26.75 -9.04 -21.45
CA TYR A 508 27.39 -9.86 -22.47
C TYR A 508 26.58 -9.82 -23.76
N LYS A 509 27.24 -9.49 -24.85
CA LYS A 509 26.71 -9.62 -26.20
C LYS A 509 26.95 -11.03 -26.71
N ILE A 510 25.97 -11.66 -27.34
CA ILE A 510 26.10 -13.00 -27.92
C ILE A 510 26.75 -12.88 -29.29
N ASP A 511 27.87 -13.59 -29.47
CA ASP A 511 28.48 -13.81 -30.79
C ASP A 511 27.96 -15.13 -31.35
N TYR A 512 26.90 -15.05 -32.15
CA TYR A 512 26.27 -16.22 -32.76
C TYR A 512 27.18 -16.93 -33.78
N GLN A 513 28.16 -16.25 -34.37
CA GLN A 513 29.12 -16.88 -35.27
C GLN A 513 30.04 -17.81 -34.53
N GLN A 514 30.55 -17.35 -33.37
CA GLN A 514 31.37 -18.16 -32.49
C GLN A 514 30.54 -19.25 -31.82
N PHE A 515 29.33 -18.94 -31.36
CA PHE A 515 28.45 -19.91 -30.72
C PHE A 515 28.12 -21.09 -31.63
N THR A 516 27.78 -20.83 -32.91
CA THR A 516 27.48 -21.87 -33.88
C THR A 516 28.73 -22.75 -34.19
N LYS A 517 29.92 -22.16 -34.20
CA LYS A 517 31.16 -22.94 -34.40
C LYS A 517 31.46 -23.90 -33.24
N ASP A 518 31.13 -23.49 -32.00
CA ASP A 518 31.45 -24.25 -30.79
C ASP A 518 30.38 -25.34 -30.49
N PHE A 519 29.15 -25.23 -30.99
CA PHE A 519 28.02 -26.08 -30.58
C PHE A 519 27.16 -26.67 -31.73
N ASN A 520 27.49 -26.42 -32.98
CA ASN A 520 27.05 -27.15 -34.19
C ASN A 520 28.22 -27.89 -34.80
#